data_4de44bc53cdb386836a7bd0ba6c4c329
#
_entry.id   4de44bc53cdb386836a7bd0ba6c4c329
#
_cell.length_a   1.000
_cell.length_b   1.000
_cell.length_c   1.000
_cell.angle_alpha   90.00
_cell.angle_beta   90.00
_cell.angle_gamma   90.00
#
_symmetry.space_group_name_H-M   'P 1'
#
loop_
_entity.id
_entity.type
_entity.pdbx_description
1 polymer ?
#
loop_
_entity_poly.entity_id
_entity_poly.type
_entity_poly.pdbx_seq_one_letter_code
_entity_poly.pdbx_strand_id
1 'polypeptide(L)'
;SSTNQLTFERAQEVLLDRSWQAGKTYNFGLYPAGDEWQLALSDGETGKNYLSDAFKFGGEQKLQLKETTAQPEGERANLRVITQNRQALSDITAILPDGNKVMMSSLRQFSGTQPLYTLDGDGTLTNNQSGVKYRPNNQIGFYQSITADGNWGDEKLSPGYTVTTGWKNFTRVFTDEGIQKPFL
;
A
#
# COMPACT_ATOMS: atom_id res chain seq x y z
N SER A 1 2.91 -17.40 18.77
CA SER A 1 3.23 -17.62 17.45
C SER A 1 4.07 -16.51 16.86
N SER A 2 4.55 -16.78 15.73
CA SER A 2 5.54 -15.96 15.11
C SER A 2 4.95 -14.94 14.13
N THR A 3 3.67 -14.60 14.27
CA THR A 3 3.05 -13.69 13.32
C THR A 3 3.64 -12.28 13.37
N ASN A 4 4.24 -11.91 14.51
CA ASN A 4 4.81 -10.58 14.67
C ASN A 4 6.31 -10.64 14.43
N GLN A 5 6.68 -10.84 13.15
CA GLN A 5 8.07 -10.99 12.74
C GLN A 5 8.74 -9.66 12.40
N LEU A 6 7.96 -8.61 12.20
CA LEU A 6 8.50 -7.34 11.73
C LEU A 6 8.90 -6.45 12.91
N THR A 7 9.88 -5.57 12.68
CA THR A 7 10.14 -4.51 13.63
C THR A 7 8.96 -3.53 13.59
N PHE A 8 8.86 -2.70 14.63
CA PHE A 8 7.84 -1.65 14.65
C PHE A 8 7.97 -0.74 13.44
N GLU A 9 9.19 -0.31 13.14
CA GLU A 9 9.43 0.60 12.01
C GLU A 9 9.02 -0.02 10.70
N ARG A 10 9.30 -1.31 10.50
CA ARG A 10 8.94 -1.96 9.25
C ARG A 10 7.44 -2.15 9.14
N ALA A 11 6.78 -2.52 10.23
CA ALA A 11 5.32 -2.65 10.24
C ALA A 11 4.67 -1.31 9.92
N GLN A 12 5.18 -0.22 10.49
CA GLN A 12 4.68 1.11 10.20
C GLN A 12 4.87 1.47 8.72
N GLU A 13 6.04 1.15 8.14
CA GLU A 13 6.28 1.38 6.72
C GLU A 13 5.28 0.64 5.85
N VAL A 14 5.02 -0.63 6.17
CA VAL A 14 4.06 -1.43 5.41
C VAL A 14 2.67 -0.79 5.44
N LEU A 15 2.26 -0.30 6.61
CA LEU A 15 0.95 0.35 6.73
C LEU A 15 0.92 1.68 5.98
N LEU A 16 1.99 2.46 6.05
CA LEU A 16 2.04 3.75 5.36
C LEU A 16 2.11 3.60 3.85
N ASP A 17 2.55 2.44 3.36
CA ASP A 17 2.55 2.16 1.93
C ASP A 17 1.18 1.77 1.39
N ARG A 18 0.22 1.51 2.26
CA ARG A 18 -1.11 1.12 1.81
C ARG A 18 -1.86 2.30 1.24
N SER A 19 -2.64 2.02 0.22
CA SER A 19 -3.45 3.02 -0.45
C SER A 19 -4.83 2.45 -0.74
N TRP A 20 -5.75 3.32 -1.04
CA TRP A 20 -7.10 2.95 -1.47
C TRP A 20 -7.41 3.68 -2.75
N GLN A 21 -8.30 3.08 -3.53
CA GLN A 21 -8.65 3.67 -4.81
C GLN A 21 -9.58 4.84 -4.59
N ALA A 22 -9.13 6.02 -5.02
CA ALA A 22 -9.91 7.25 -4.90
C ALA A 22 -9.43 8.20 -5.97
N GLY A 23 -10.38 8.89 -6.59
CA GLY A 23 -10.06 9.87 -7.59
C GLY A 23 -10.37 9.40 -8.98
N LYS A 24 -9.64 9.92 -9.95
CA LYS A 24 -9.98 9.80 -11.35
C LYS A 24 -9.64 8.43 -11.91
N THR A 25 -10.47 7.97 -12.84
CA THR A 25 -10.33 6.68 -13.50
C THR A 25 -9.91 6.88 -14.94
N TYR A 26 -8.98 6.04 -15.38
CA TYR A 26 -8.44 6.06 -16.74
C TYR A 26 -8.66 4.70 -17.38
N ASN A 27 -8.94 4.69 -18.67
CA ASN A 27 -8.95 3.44 -19.42
C ASN A 27 -7.51 3.06 -19.74
N PHE A 28 -7.20 1.77 -19.74
CA PHE A 28 -5.86 1.36 -20.07
C PHE A 28 -5.83 0.33 -21.18
N GLY A 29 -4.72 0.28 -21.87
CA GLY A 29 -4.40 -0.75 -22.83
C GLY A 29 -2.98 -1.20 -22.63
N LEU A 30 -2.74 -2.46 -22.93
CA LEU A 30 -1.40 -3.05 -22.86
C LEU A 30 -0.98 -3.39 -24.27
N TYR A 31 0.21 -2.92 -24.67
CA TYR A 31 0.70 -3.08 -26.04
C TYR A 31 2.03 -3.79 -26.04
N PRO A 32 2.23 -4.76 -26.93
CA PRO A 32 3.53 -5.41 -27.02
C PRO A 32 4.57 -4.47 -27.63
N ALA A 33 5.78 -4.58 -27.14
CA ALA A 33 6.92 -3.82 -27.63
C ALA A 33 8.12 -4.76 -27.68
N GLY A 34 8.19 -5.56 -28.74
CA GLY A 34 9.16 -6.64 -28.82
C GLY A 34 8.82 -7.73 -27.80
N ASP A 35 9.75 -8.05 -26.94
CA ASP A 35 9.51 -9.00 -25.85
C ASP A 35 9.10 -8.27 -24.56
N GLU A 36 8.83 -6.98 -24.65
CA GLU A 36 8.40 -6.16 -23.53
C GLU A 36 6.99 -5.64 -23.79
N TRP A 37 6.52 -4.78 -22.89
CA TRP A 37 5.18 -4.21 -22.97
C TRP A 37 5.23 -2.71 -22.78
N GLN A 38 4.19 -2.03 -23.24
CA GLN A 38 3.95 -0.63 -22.93
C GLN A 38 2.55 -0.51 -22.37
N LEU A 39 2.41 0.29 -21.31
CA LEU A 39 1.12 0.60 -20.70
C LEU A 39 0.65 1.94 -21.23
N ALA A 40 -0.56 1.96 -21.77
CA ALA A 40 -1.20 3.19 -22.26
C ALA A 40 -2.42 3.48 -21.42
N LEU A 41 -2.56 4.74 -21.01
CA LEU A 41 -3.74 5.21 -20.28
C LEU A 41 -4.42 6.28 -21.12
N SER A 42 -5.74 6.32 -21.06
CA SER A 42 -6.51 7.38 -21.70
C SER A 42 -7.52 7.97 -20.71
N ASP A 43 -7.62 9.31 -20.77
CA ASP A 43 -8.54 10.06 -19.96
C ASP A 43 -9.77 10.38 -20.80
N GLY A 44 -10.89 9.73 -20.46
CA GLY A 44 -12.12 9.91 -21.24
C GLY A 44 -12.72 11.31 -21.13
N GLU A 45 -12.33 12.07 -20.10
CA GLU A 45 -12.85 13.42 -19.92
C GLU A 45 -12.10 14.47 -20.72
N THR A 46 -10.77 14.34 -20.75
CA THR A 46 -9.94 15.35 -21.44
C THR A 46 -9.49 14.89 -22.81
N GLY A 47 -9.60 13.60 -23.10
CA GLY A 47 -9.09 13.03 -24.35
C GLY A 47 -7.59 12.85 -24.38
N LYS A 48 -6.90 13.11 -23.28
CA LYS A 48 -5.45 12.98 -23.24
C LYS A 48 -5.05 11.52 -23.12
N ASN A 49 -3.92 11.21 -23.72
CA ASN A 49 -3.36 9.86 -23.71
C ASN A 49 -1.97 9.90 -23.09
N TYR A 50 -1.63 8.82 -22.40
CA TYR A 50 -0.35 8.70 -21.71
C TYR A 50 0.25 7.34 -22.05
N LEU A 51 1.56 7.27 -22.10
CA LEU A 51 2.24 6.04 -22.51
C LEU A 51 3.50 5.86 -21.67
N SER A 52 3.75 4.63 -21.23
CA SER A 52 4.98 4.28 -20.53
C SER A 52 6.06 3.93 -21.54
N ASP A 53 7.32 3.94 -21.05
CA ASP A 53 8.40 3.28 -21.79
C ASP A 53 8.16 1.77 -21.74
N ALA A 54 8.87 1.04 -22.57
CA ALA A 54 8.77 -0.42 -22.58
C ALA A 54 9.25 -0.98 -21.24
N PHE A 55 8.55 -2.02 -20.77
CA PHE A 55 8.86 -2.64 -19.49
C PHE A 55 8.58 -4.13 -19.55
N LYS A 56 9.15 -4.86 -18.59
CA LYS A 56 8.85 -6.27 -18.40
C LYS A 56 8.11 -6.44 -17.08
N PHE A 57 7.19 -7.39 -17.03
CA PHE A 57 6.56 -7.74 -15.76
C PHE A 57 7.60 -8.33 -14.82
N GLY A 58 7.50 -7.99 -13.54
CA GLY A 58 8.50 -8.45 -12.59
C GLY A 58 8.27 -7.95 -11.19
N GLY A 59 7.08 -8.17 -10.64
CA GLY A 59 6.77 -7.74 -9.28
C GLY A 59 6.38 -6.27 -9.22
N GLU A 60 6.47 -5.70 -8.03
CA GLU A 60 6.09 -4.31 -7.83
C GLU A 60 7.03 -3.39 -8.57
N GLN A 61 6.46 -2.47 -9.34
CA GLN A 61 7.26 -1.51 -10.08
C GLN A 61 6.45 -0.25 -10.33
N LYS A 62 7.18 0.83 -10.58
CA LYS A 62 6.59 2.13 -10.89
C LYS A 62 6.94 2.48 -12.32
N LEU A 63 5.94 2.89 -13.08
CA LEU A 63 6.12 3.28 -14.47
C LEU A 63 5.78 4.77 -14.59
N GLN A 64 6.75 5.54 -15.06
CA GLN A 64 6.50 6.96 -15.34
C GLN A 64 5.89 7.06 -16.73
N LEU A 65 4.70 7.59 -16.82
CA LEU A 65 4.02 7.79 -18.08
C LEU A 65 4.22 9.21 -18.58
N LYS A 66 4.16 9.35 -19.90
CA LYS A 66 4.28 10.66 -20.55
C LYS A 66 3.06 10.88 -21.40
N GLU A 67 2.62 12.11 -21.49
CA GLU A 67 1.53 12.47 -22.38
C GLU A 67 1.99 12.30 -23.82
N THR A 68 1.14 11.73 -24.66
CA THR A 68 1.47 11.46 -26.06
C THR A 68 0.26 11.68 -26.94
N THR A 69 0.52 12.08 -28.19
CA THR A 69 -0.50 12.12 -29.22
C THR A 69 -0.35 10.94 -30.17
N ALA A 70 0.78 10.20 -30.06
CA ALA A 70 1.05 9.07 -30.94
C ALA A 70 0.40 7.82 -30.37
N GLN A 71 -0.07 6.95 -31.25
CA GLN A 71 -0.57 5.65 -30.85
C GLN A 71 0.59 4.68 -30.70
N PRO A 72 0.54 3.77 -29.71
CA PRO A 72 1.55 2.72 -29.63
C PRO A 72 1.53 1.86 -30.88
N GLU A 73 2.70 1.38 -31.26
CA GLU A 73 2.79 0.42 -32.33
C GLU A 73 2.37 -0.94 -31.85
N GLY A 74 1.92 -1.77 -32.77
CA GLY A 74 1.48 -3.10 -32.43
C GLY A 74 0.01 -3.16 -32.07
N GLU A 75 -0.43 -4.35 -31.78
CA GLU A 75 -1.83 -4.60 -31.52
C GLU A 75 -2.07 -4.62 -30.02
N ARG A 76 -3.13 -3.93 -29.61
CA ARG A 76 -3.52 -3.89 -28.21
C ARG A 76 -3.82 -5.31 -27.71
N ALA A 77 -3.30 -5.66 -26.54
CA ALA A 77 -3.54 -6.96 -25.95
C ALA A 77 -5.03 -7.15 -25.67
N ASN A 78 -5.53 -8.34 -25.93
CA ASN A 78 -6.94 -8.63 -25.69
C ASN A 78 -7.18 -8.94 -24.23
N LEU A 79 -8.45 -9.09 -23.86
CA LEU A 79 -8.83 -9.28 -22.47
C LEU A 79 -8.21 -10.56 -21.87
N ARG A 80 -8.01 -11.57 -22.70
CA ARG A 80 -7.40 -12.82 -22.24
C ARG A 80 -5.98 -12.59 -21.74
N VAL A 81 -5.20 -11.84 -22.50
CA VAL A 81 -3.82 -11.50 -22.10
C VAL A 81 -3.82 -10.68 -20.83
N ILE A 82 -4.73 -9.71 -20.73
CA ILE A 82 -4.86 -8.90 -19.52
C ILE A 82 -5.16 -9.80 -18.32
N THR A 83 -6.10 -10.72 -18.46
CA THR A 83 -6.48 -11.61 -17.37
C THR A 83 -5.33 -12.50 -16.95
N GLN A 84 -4.58 -13.01 -17.91
CA GLN A 84 -3.42 -13.87 -17.63
C GLN A 84 -2.31 -13.14 -16.88
N ASN A 85 -2.23 -11.83 -17.05
CA ASN A 85 -1.19 -11.01 -16.42
C ASN A 85 -1.74 -10.12 -15.32
N ARG A 86 -2.92 -10.47 -14.80
CA ARG A 86 -3.64 -9.62 -13.84
C ARG A 86 -2.81 -9.30 -12.61
N GLN A 87 -2.14 -10.30 -12.04
CA GLN A 87 -1.35 -10.07 -10.83
C GLN A 87 -0.20 -9.13 -11.11
N ALA A 88 0.51 -9.35 -12.20
CA ALA A 88 1.64 -8.50 -12.57
C ALA A 88 1.18 -7.07 -12.85
N LEU A 89 0.02 -6.91 -13.49
CA LEU A 89 -0.54 -5.59 -13.76
C LEU A 89 -0.95 -4.90 -12.46
N SER A 90 -1.48 -5.66 -11.50
CA SER A 90 -1.88 -5.11 -10.20
C SER A 90 -0.68 -4.62 -9.39
N ASP A 91 0.50 -5.11 -9.68
CA ASP A 91 1.73 -4.70 -9.00
C ASP A 91 2.32 -3.42 -9.58
N ILE A 92 1.75 -2.89 -10.65
CA ILE A 92 2.27 -1.69 -11.32
C ILE A 92 1.60 -0.46 -10.73
N THR A 93 2.41 0.52 -10.38
CA THR A 93 1.95 1.87 -10.06
C THR A 93 2.34 2.77 -11.23
N ALA A 94 1.36 3.28 -11.94
CA ALA A 94 1.61 4.21 -13.04
C ALA A 94 1.63 5.63 -12.49
N ILE A 95 2.64 6.41 -12.90
CA ILE A 95 2.81 7.77 -12.43
C ILE A 95 2.56 8.69 -13.61
N LEU A 96 1.55 9.55 -13.48
CA LEU A 96 1.20 10.50 -14.52
C LEU A 96 2.15 11.71 -14.48
N PRO A 97 2.19 12.50 -15.56
CA PRO A 97 3.10 13.66 -15.59
C PRO A 97 2.88 14.66 -14.48
N ASP A 98 1.65 14.76 -13.94
CA ASP A 98 1.35 15.66 -12.84
C ASP A 98 1.72 15.06 -11.47
N GLY A 99 2.30 13.86 -11.46
CA GLY A 99 2.70 13.20 -10.24
C GLY A 99 1.66 12.29 -9.61
N ASN A 100 0.44 12.30 -10.13
CA ASN A 100 -0.60 11.43 -9.60
C ASN A 100 -0.27 9.97 -9.89
N LYS A 101 -0.58 9.11 -8.92
CA LYS A 101 -0.33 7.68 -9.03
C LYS A 101 -1.65 6.97 -9.22
N VAL A 102 -1.64 6.01 -10.15
CA VAL A 102 -2.83 5.22 -10.45
C VAL A 102 -2.45 3.75 -10.47
N MET A 103 -3.40 2.90 -10.11
CA MET A 103 -3.22 1.46 -10.08
C MET A 103 -4.42 0.78 -10.70
N MET A 104 -4.24 -0.46 -11.14
CA MET A 104 -5.30 -1.22 -11.77
C MET A 104 -6.49 -1.36 -10.82
N SER A 105 -7.66 -0.94 -11.29
CA SER A 105 -8.91 -1.04 -10.54
C SER A 105 -9.87 -2.05 -11.16
N SER A 106 -9.68 -2.38 -12.42
CA SER A 106 -10.46 -3.41 -13.10
C SER A 106 -9.63 -3.91 -14.28
N LEU A 107 -10.20 -4.86 -15.03
CA LEU A 107 -9.50 -5.40 -16.20
C LEU A 107 -9.40 -4.38 -17.34
N ARG A 108 -10.02 -3.22 -17.21
CA ARG A 108 -10.02 -2.20 -18.25
C ARG A 108 -9.58 -0.82 -17.77
N GLN A 109 -9.38 -0.66 -16.45
CA GLN A 109 -9.18 0.68 -15.89
C GLN A 109 -8.10 0.70 -14.83
N PHE A 110 -7.41 1.84 -14.77
CA PHE A 110 -6.55 2.24 -13.66
C PHE A 110 -7.20 3.44 -12.99
N SER A 111 -7.11 3.51 -11.68
CA SER A 111 -7.74 4.58 -10.90
C SER A 111 -6.73 5.22 -9.97
N GLY A 112 -6.97 6.48 -9.64
CA GLY A 112 -6.15 7.19 -8.68
C GLY A 112 -6.14 6.49 -7.34
N THR A 113 -5.06 6.68 -6.60
CA THR A 113 -4.92 6.12 -5.26
C THR A 113 -4.58 7.23 -4.29
N GLN A 114 -4.99 7.04 -3.04
CA GLN A 114 -4.67 7.93 -1.95
C GLN A 114 -4.05 7.12 -0.83
N PRO A 115 -3.11 7.68 -0.07
CA PRO A 115 -2.59 6.97 1.09
C PRO A 115 -3.74 6.59 2.02
N LEU A 116 -3.75 5.35 2.46
CA LEU A 116 -4.80 4.89 3.37
C LEU A 116 -4.60 5.45 4.77
N TYR A 117 -3.35 5.64 5.18
CA TYR A 117 -3.02 6.11 6.52
C TYR A 117 -2.14 7.34 6.48
N THR A 118 -2.38 8.24 7.41
CA THR A 118 -1.51 9.38 7.69
C THR A 118 -0.88 9.17 9.05
N LEU A 119 0.43 9.35 9.15
CA LEU A 119 1.13 9.32 10.42
C LEU A 119 1.10 10.71 11.02
N ASP A 120 0.42 10.84 12.16
CA ASP A 120 0.32 12.10 12.86
C ASP A 120 1.57 12.33 13.72
N GLY A 121 1.77 13.57 14.15
CA GLY A 121 2.96 13.94 14.88
C GLY A 121 3.11 13.24 16.23
N ASP A 122 2.01 12.73 16.78
CA ASP A 122 2.05 12.01 18.06
C ASP A 122 2.22 10.49 17.89
N GLY A 123 2.45 10.02 16.66
CA GLY A 123 2.63 8.61 16.40
C GLY A 123 1.34 7.85 16.10
N THR A 124 0.22 8.54 16.03
CA THR A 124 -1.07 7.93 15.70
C THR A 124 -1.21 7.80 14.20
N LEU A 125 -1.79 6.70 13.73
CA LEU A 125 -2.16 6.53 12.33
C LEU A 125 -3.64 6.86 12.18
N THR A 126 -3.96 7.70 11.20
CA THR A 126 -5.35 8.00 10.86
C THR A 126 -5.68 7.33 9.55
N ASN A 127 -6.75 6.54 9.54
CA ASN A 127 -7.27 5.97 8.29
C ASN A 127 -7.99 7.09 7.55
N ASN A 128 -7.46 7.47 6.38
CA ASN A 128 -7.96 8.62 5.64
C ASN A 128 -9.32 8.36 4.99
N GLN A 129 -9.71 7.10 4.89
CA GLN A 129 -11.00 6.73 4.33
C GLN A 129 -12.10 6.73 5.38
N SER A 130 -11.82 6.17 6.56
CA SER A 130 -12.83 6.01 7.60
C SER A 130 -12.76 7.05 8.69
N GLY A 131 -11.61 7.71 8.84
CA GLY A 131 -11.38 8.63 9.95
C GLY A 131 -10.96 7.96 11.25
N VAL A 132 -10.93 6.64 11.28
CA VAL A 132 -10.55 5.92 12.49
C VAL A 132 -9.07 6.12 12.76
N LYS A 133 -8.74 6.30 14.03
CA LYS A 133 -7.36 6.49 14.47
C LYS A 133 -6.86 5.23 15.16
N TYR A 134 -5.56 4.98 15.01
CA TYR A 134 -4.91 3.79 15.56
C TYR A 134 -3.65 4.21 16.27
N ARG A 135 -3.41 3.61 17.40
CA ARG A 135 -2.21 3.87 18.20
C ARG A 135 -1.45 2.56 18.41
N PRO A 136 -0.11 2.60 18.45
CA PRO A 136 0.62 1.35 18.73
C PRO A 136 0.25 0.84 20.13
N ASN A 137 -0.14 -0.42 20.18
CA ASN A 137 -0.37 -1.09 21.47
C ASN A 137 0.76 -2.09 21.67
N ASN A 138 1.73 -1.69 22.47
CA ASN A 138 2.93 -2.49 22.68
C ASN A 138 2.71 -3.71 23.54
N GLN A 139 1.54 -3.84 24.14
CA GLN A 139 1.21 -5.06 24.88
C GLN A 139 0.87 -6.20 23.95
N ILE A 140 0.33 -5.88 22.77
CA ILE A 140 -0.07 -6.92 21.80
C ILE A 140 0.74 -6.88 20.51
N GLY A 141 1.53 -5.83 20.28
CA GLY A 141 2.36 -5.73 19.09
C GLY A 141 1.59 -5.39 17.83
N PHE A 142 0.56 -4.56 17.93
CA PHE A 142 -0.25 -4.12 16.80
C PHE A 142 -0.65 -2.67 16.99
N TYR A 143 -0.87 -1.99 15.87
CA TYR A 143 -1.64 -0.75 15.91
C TYR A 143 -3.10 -1.13 16.19
N GLN A 144 -3.68 -0.52 17.17
CA GLN A 144 -5.06 -0.79 17.57
C GLN A 144 -5.87 0.49 17.52
N SER A 145 -7.12 0.36 17.09
CA SER A 145 -8.02 1.51 17.01
C SER A 145 -8.24 2.13 18.38
N ILE A 146 -8.49 3.42 18.39
CA ILE A 146 -8.86 4.13 19.62
C ILE A 146 -10.20 4.82 19.38
N THR A 147 -11.01 4.83 20.42
CA THR A 147 -12.31 5.48 20.39
C THR A 147 -12.15 6.99 20.56
N ALA A 148 -13.25 7.72 20.37
CA ALA A 148 -13.25 9.16 20.57
C ALA A 148 -12.84 9.55 22.00
N ASP A 149 -13.07 8.67 22.96
CA ASP A 149 -12.70 8.90 24.36
C ASP A 149 -11.25 8.58 24.64
N GLY A 150 -10.51 8.07 23.63
CA GLY A 150 -9.12 7.71 23.82
C GLY A 150 -8.90 6.30 24.34
N ASN A 151 -9.94 5.52 24.46
CA ASN A 151 -9.84 4.13 24.91
C ASN A 151 -9.54 3.21 23.73
N TRP A 152 -9.02 2.01 24.02
CA TRP A 152 -8.77 1.03 22.98
C TRP A 152 -10.09 0.56 22.37
N GLY A 153 -10.10 0.52 21.02
CA GLY A 153 -11.23 -0.03 20.29
C GLY A 153 -11.02 -1.49 19.93
N ASP A 154 -11.77 -1.96 18.94
CA ASP A 154 -11.84 -3.39 18.62
C ASP A 154 -10.99 -3.80 17.45
N GLU A 155 -10.44 -2.87 16.70
CA GLU A 155 -9.73 -3.18 15.45
C GLU A 155 -8.23 -3.15 15.65
N LYS A 156 -7.54 -4.08 14.98
CA LYS A 156 -6.08 -4.13 14.95
C LYS A 156 -5.65 -4.12 13.51
N LEU A 157 -4.51 -3.48 13.23
CA LEU A 157 -3.97 -3.42 11.89
C LEU A 157 -2.86 -4.45 11.74
N SER A 158 -2.98 -5.32 10.76
CA SER A 158 -1.91 -6.25 10.39
C SER A 158 -1.09 -5.64 9.27
N PRO A 159 0.20 -5.86 9.23
CA PRO A 159 0.98 -6.73 10.11
C PRO A 159 1.24 -6.12 11.47
N GLY A 160 1.45 -6.97 12.44
CA GLY A 160 1.92 -6.54 13.74
C GLY A 160 3.44 -6.44 13.76
N TYR A 161 3.98 -6.20 14.93
CA TYR A 161 5.42 -6.03 15.11
C TYR A 161 5.88 -6.72 16.39
N THR A 162 7.17 -7.03 16.42
CA THR A 162 7.78 -7.65 17.59
C THR A 162 7.94 -6.61 18.68
N VAL A 163 7.50 -6.94 19.89
CA VAL A 163 7.66 -6.07 21.05
C VAL A 163 8.86 -6.57 21.82
N THR A 164 9.82 -5.67 22.03
CA THR A 164 10.95 -5.97 22.87
C THR A 164 10.54 -5.73 24.29
N THR A 165 10.29 -6.82 25.04
CA THR A 165 10.01 -6.66 26.44
C THR A 165 11.31 -6.35 27.13
N GLY A 166 11.29 -5.30 27.89
CA GLY A 166 12.47 -4.97 28.64
C GLY A 166 12.81 -6.12 29.56
N TRP A 167 13.86 -6.37 29.58
CA TRP A 167 14.39 -7.31 30.49
C TRP A 167 15.08 -6.61 31.47
N LYS A 168 14.89 -6.11 31.19
CA LYS A 168 15.29 -5.15 31.13
C LYS A 168 14.68 -4.43 31.50
N ASN A 169 14.52 -5.00 31.95
CA ASN A 169 13.54 -4.42 32.16
C ASN A 169 12.80 -4.98 32.67
N PHE A 170 13.33 -5.80 33.23
CA PHE A 170 12.36 -5.86 33.68
C PHE A 170 11.85 -6.16 34.19
N THR A 171 12.37 -6.53 34.55
CA THR A 171 11.60 -6.22 35.00
C THR A 171 10.80 -6.53 35.49
N ARG A 172 11.29 -6.92 35.81
CA ARG A 172 10.36 -6.65 36.29
C ARG A 172 9.65 -7.28 36.67
N VAL A 173 10.10 -7.82 37.08
CA VAL A 173 9.38 -7.73 37.41
C VAL A 173 8.86 -8.42 37.83
N PHE A 174 9.12 -9.15 37.92
CA PHE A 174 8.87 -9.09 38.16
C PHE A 174 8.55 -9.49 38.84
N THR A 175 9.02 -9.90 39.40
CA THR A 175 8.80 -9.50 39.90
C THR A 175 8.27 -9.80 40.34
N ASP A 176 8.85 -10.09 40.23
CA ASP A 176 8.52 -9.71 40.58
C ASP A 176 8.09 -10.27 41.04
N GLU A 177 8.27 -10.42 40.54
CA GLU A 177 8.20 -10.08 40.77
C GLU A 177 7.88 -10.44 41.01
N GLY A 178 8.47 -11.66 41.53
CA GLY A 178 8.43 -11.05 41.65
C GLY A 178 8.27 -11.76 41.75
N ILE A 179 8.57 -12.16 41.56
CA ILE A 179 8.60 -11.84 41.47
C ILE A 179 8.60 -12.48 41.47
N GLN A 180 9.10 -12.87 41.18
CA GLN A 180 9.15 -12.45 41.07
C GLN A 180 9.26 -12.72 40.99
N LYS A 181 9.93 -13.07 40.49
CA LYS A 181 9.95 -12.66 40.52
C LYS A 181 10.10 -12.82 40.40
N PRO A 182 10.92 -13.18 40.01
CA PRO A 182 10.86 -12.62 39.96
C PRO A 182 10.92 -12.72 40.00
N PHE A 183 11.82 -13.05 40.06
CA PHE A 183 11.75 -12.27 40.07
C PHE A 183 11.88 -12.12 40.25
N LEU A 184 12.26 -12.66 40.14
CA LEU A 184 12.16 -11.66 40.30
C LEU A 184 12.08 -11.52 40.57
#